data_cfe2ebe3667eed45402aea0fc7a84aea
#
_entry.id   cfe2ebe3667eed45402aea0fc7a84aea
#
_cell.length_a   1.000
_cell.length_b   1.000
_cell.length_c   1.000
_cell.angle_alpha   90.00
_cell.angle_beta   90.00
_cell.angle_gamma   90.00
#
_symmetry.space_group_name_H-M   'P 1'
#
loop_
_entity.id
_entity.type
_entity.pdbx_description
1 polymer ?
#
loop_
_entity_poly.entity_id
_entity_poly.type
_entity_poly.pdbx_seq_one_letter_code
_entity_poly.pdbx_strand_id
1 'polypeptide(L)'
;MPRFRPHERIRRRAEFQEVYERGVRIHGRFATVFVLANNRAVGRLGIAATKKLGGAVQRNRAKRLIREVFRHNKIAPGFDVVVVPKREMLDITLTALEADYRNSLERGFRSRRPGGASRL
;
A
#
# COMPACT_ATOMS: atom_id res chain seq x y z
N MET A 1 9.65 13.94 13.43
CA MET A 1 9.69 13.48 12.03
C MET A 1 8.94 12.18 11.88
N PRO A 2 8.06 12.08 10.87
CA PRO A 2 7.39 10.81 10.60
C PRO A 2 8.42 9.73 10.27
N ARG A 3 8.16 8.51 10.70
CA ARG A 3 9.05 7.39 10.48
C ARG A 3 8.23 6.15 10.13
N PHE A 4 8.85 5.27 9.36
CA PHE A 4 8.27 3.97 9.07
C PHE A 4 8.82 2.97 10.10
N ARG A 5 8.04 2.76 11.15
CA ARG A 5 8.48 1.93 12.27
C ARG A 5 8.29 0.45 11.99
N PRO A 6 9.06 -0.43 12.66
CA PRO A 6 8.92 -1.88 12.43
C PRO A 6 7.51 -2.41 12.60
N HIS A 7 6.77 -1.95 13.61
CA HIS A 7 5.41 -2.44 13.84
C HIS A 7 4.40 -1.95 12.80
N GLU A 8 4.81 -1.02 11.93
CA GLU A 8 3.98 -0.53 10.84
C GLU A 8 4.25 -1.28 9.53
N ARG A 9 5.04 -2.34 9.57
CA ARG A 9 5.41 -3.10 8.38
C ARG A 9 4.76 -4.47 8.36
N ILE A 10 4.29 -4.84 7.18
CA ILE A 10 3.92 -6.22 6.91
C ILE A 10 5.17 -6.90 6.37
N ARG A 11 5.57 -8.03 6.96
CA ARG A 11 6.82 -8.70 6.61
C ARG A 11 6.65 -10.14 6.18
N ARG A 12 5.70 -10.84 6.79
CA ARG A 12 5.58 -12.28 6.59
C ARG A 12 4.80 -12.58 5.33
N ARG A 13 5.25 -13.61 4.63
CA ARG A 13 4.60 -14.04 3.40
C ARG A 13 3.12 -14.34 3.61
N ALA A 14 2.80 -15.00 4.72
CA ALA A 14 1.41 -15.33 5.03
C ALA A 14 0.53 -14.10 5.18
N GLU A 15 1.10 -13.02 5.73
CA GLU A 15 0.35 -11.78 5.90
C GLU A 15 0.09 -11.10 4.55
N PHE A 16 1.07 -11.12 3.65
CA PHE A 16 0.87 -10.63 2.30
C PHE A 16 -0.22 -11.42 1.60
N GLN A 17 -0.14 -12.74 1.72
CA GLN A 17 -1.10 -13.62 1.08
C GLN A 17 -2.52 -13.34 1.55
N GLU A 18 -2.70 -13.14 2.84
CA GLU A 18 -4.01 -12.84 3.40
C GLU A 18 -4.57 -11.55 2.83
N VAL A 19 -3.73 -10.52 2.70
CA VAL A 19 -4.17 -9.25 2.14
C VAL A 19 -4.57 -9.40 0.68
N TYR A 20 -3.82 -10.18 -0.09
CA TYR A 20 -4.16 -10.43 -1.48
C TYR A 20 -5.50 -11.15 -1.62
N GLU A 21 -5.75 -12.12 -0.75
CA GLU A 21 -6.94 -12.97 -0.88
C GLU A 21 -8.19 -12.30 -0.35
N ARG A 22 -8.06 -11.52 0.71
CA ARG A 22 -9.22 -10.98 1.41
C ARG A 22 -9.39 -9.47 1.27
N GLY A 23 -8.36 -8.79 0.83
CA GLY A 23 -8.39 -7.34 0.73
C GLY A 23 -9.12 -6.83 -0.50
N VAL A 24 -9.48 -5.56 -0.45
CA VAL A 24 -10.03 -4.86 -1.60
C VAL A 24 -8.88 -4.45 -2.50
N ARG A 25 -9.00 -4.76 -3.78
CA ARG A 25 -7.96 -4.46 -4.77
C ARG A 25 -8.30 -3.17 -5.50
N ILE A 26 -7.39 -2.22 -5.44
CA ILE A 26 -7.55 -0.92 -6.10
C ILE A 26 -6.46 -0.77 -7.16
N HIS A 27 -6.85 -0.59 -8.40
CA HIS A 27 -5.90 -0.35 -9.48
C HIS A 27 -5.62 1.13 -9.58
N GLY A 28 -4.45 1.54 -9.09
CA GLY A 28 -3.99 2.91 -9.25
C GLY A 28 -3.19 3.04 -10.53
N ARG A 29 -2.82 4.28 -10.84
CA ARG A 29 -2.05 4.56 -12.05
C ARG A 29 -0.63 4.01 -11.96
N PHE A 30 0.00 4.16 -10.78
CA PHE A 30 1.41 3.80 -10.61
C PHE A 30 1.62 2.57 -9.74
N ALA A 31 0.56 2.05 -9.15
CA ALA A 31 0.64 0.87 -8.30
C ALA A 31 -0.74 0.27 -8.13
N THR A 32 -0.77 -1.03 -7.85
CA THR A 32 -1.99 -1.70 -7.39
C THR A 32 -1.92 -1.73 -5.87
N VAL A 33 -3.00 -1.36 -5.21
CA VAL A 33 -3.06 -1.27 -3.76
C VAL A 33 -4.13 -2.25 -3.26
N PHE A 34 -3.78 -3.01 -2.22
CA PHE A 34 -4.73 -3.92 -1.55
C PHE A 34 -4.96 -3.40 -0.14
N VAL A 35 -6.21 -3.33 0.29
CA VAL A 35 -6.59 -2.82 1.60
C VAL A 35 -7.40 -3.86 2.34
N LEU A 36 -7.01 -4.18 3.57
CA LEU A 36 -7.70 -5.17 4.41
C LEU A 36 -7.77 -4.66 5.85
N ALA A 37 -8.93 -4.75 6.47
CA ALA A 37 -9.08 -4.43 7.89
C ALA A 37 -8.27 -5.44 8.71
N ASN A 38 -7.54 -4.95 9.74
CA ASN A 38 -6.62 -5.80 10.48
C ASN A 38 -6.90 -5.91 11.98
N ASN A 39 -7.89 -5.18 12.49
CA ASN A 39 -8.23 -5.18 13.92
C ASN A 39 -7.07 -4.81 14.83
N ARG A 40 -6.12 -4.03 14.34
CA ARG A 40 -4.96 -3.59 15.10
C ARG A 40 -5.05 -2.12 15.41
N ALA A 41 -4.32 -1.69 16.44
CA ALA A 41 -4.25 -0.29 16.81
C ALA A 41 -3.45 0.55 15.82
N VAL A 42 -2.69 -0.09 14.93
CA VAL A 42 -1.85 0.62 13.95
C VAL A 42 -2.19 0.20 12.53
N GLY A 43 -1.95 1.11 11.58
CA GLY A 43 -2.00 0.77 10.17
C GLY A 43 -0.66 0.22 9.75
N ARG A 44 -0.66 -0.78 8.87
CA ARG A 44 0.58 -1.41 8.41
C ARG A 44 0.69 -1.37 6.91
N LEU A 45 1.94 -1.27 6.44
CA LEU A 45 2.26 -1.21 5.02
C LEU A 45 3.16 -2.37 4.63
N GLY A 46 2.81 -3.05 3.55
CA GLY A 46 3.68 -4.02 2.89
C GLY A 46 3.97 -3.55 1.47
N ILE A 47 5.19 -3.76 1.02
CA ILE A 47 5.59 -3.38 -0.33
C ILE A 47 6.04 -4.63 -1.07
N ALA A 48 5.34 -4.94 -2.15
CA ALA A 48 5.64 -6.13 -2.96
C ALA A 48 6.31 -5.71 -4.27
N ALA A 49 7.61 -5.44 -4.19
CA ALA A 49 8.40 -5.07 -5.36
C ALA A 49 8.90 -6.34 -6.04
N THR A 50 8.23 -6.74 -7.11
CA THR A 50 8.51 -8.00 -7.79
C THR A 50 9.56 -7.83 -8.89
N LYS A 51 10.00 -8.97 -9.43
CA LYS A 51 10.97 -8.97 -10.52
C LYS A 51 10.44 -8.29 -11.78
N LYS A 52 9.14 -8.11 -11.90
CA LYS A 52 8.56 -7.39 -13.03
C LYS A 52 9.00 -5.94 -13.09
N LEU A 53 9.41 -5.37 -11.98
CA LEU A 53 9.94 -4.01 -11.96
C LEU A 53 11.33 -3.92 -12.57
N GLY A 54 12.09 -5.00 -12.56
CA GLY A 54 13.46 -5.02 -13.00
C GLY A 54 14.36 -5.63 -11.94
N GLY A 55 15.63 -5.24 -11.92
CA GLY A 55 16.59 -5.78 -10.98
C GLY A 55 16.49 -5.18 -9.60
N ALA A 56 17.50 -5.48 -8.77
CA ALA A 56 17.52 -5.03 -7.38
C ALA A 56 17.50 -3.51 -7.26
N VAL A 57 18.19 -2.81 -8.17
CA VAL A 57 18.25 -1.34 -8.14
C VAL A 57 16.84 -0.75 -8.30
N GLN A 58 16.10 -1.22 -9.29
CA GLN A 58 14.76 -0.74 -9.55
C GLN A 58 13.81 -1.07 -8.41
N ARG A 59 13.91 -2.29 -7.89
CA ARG A 59 13.05 -2.70 -6.77
C ARG A 59 13.32 -1.87 -5.52
N ASN A 60 14.60 -1.62 -5.22
CA ASN A 60 14.95 -0.81 -4.06
C ASN A 60 14.51 0.63 -4.22
N ARG A 61 14.61 1.17 -5.44
CA ARG A 61 14.11 2.52 -5.72
C ARG A 61 12.60 2.61 -5.48
N ALA A 62 11.84 1.64 -5.96
CA ALA A 62 10.40 1.63 -5.75
C ALA A 62 10.06 1.58 -4.26
N LYS A 63 10.74 0.73 -3.51
CA LYS A 63 10.52 0.62 -2.06
C LYS A 63 10.80 1.96 -1.36
N ARG A 64 11.88 2.63 -1.76
CA ARG A 64 12.25 3.91 -1.16
C ARG A 64 11.18 4.96 -1.43
N LEU A 65 10.70 5.02 -2.68
CA LEU A 65 9.67 5.98 -3.05
C LEU A 65 8.39 5.76 -2.25
N ILE A 66 7.96 4.51 -2.12
CA ILE A 66 6.74 4.18 -1.40
C ILE A 66 6.89 4.50 0.09
N ARG A 67 8.04 4.17 0.68
CA ARG A 67 8.30 4.49 2.09
C ARG A 67 8.28 5.99 2.33
N GLU A 68 8.81 6.77 1.39
CA GLU A 68 8.81 8.22 1.53
C GLU A 68 7.38 8.75 1.52
N VAL A 69 6.56 8.27 0.61
CA VAL A 69 5.14 8.65 0.57
C VAL A 69 4.44 8.24 1.86
N PHE A 70 4.69 7.02 2.34
CA PHE A 70 4.05 6.50 3.55
C PHE A 70 4.40 7.33 4.78
N ARG A 71 5.64 7.79 4.88
CA ARG A 71 6.07 8.56 6.05
C ARG A 71 5.24 9.81 6.25
N HIS A 72 4.75 10.38 5.18
CA HIS A 72 3.92 11.58 5.22
C HIS A 72 2.43 11.29 5.08
N ASN A 73 2.07 10.04 4.84
CA ASN A 73 0.69 9.63 4.61
C ASN A 73 0.44 8.31 5.31
N LYS A 74 0.45 8.33 6.63
CA LYS A 74 0.31 7.11 7.43
C LYS A 74 -1.02 6.42 7.15
N ILE A 75 -1.00 5.11 7.22
CA ILE A 75 -2.20 4.31 7.04
C ILE A 75 -3.05 4.41 8.29
N ALA A 76 -4.36 4.55 8.10
CA ALA A 76 -5.29 4.65 9.21
C ALA A 76 -5.19 3.40 10.11
N PRO A 77 -5.30 3.57 11.43
CA PRO A 77 -5.32 2.40 12.33
C PRO A 77 -6.41 1.43 11.92
N GLY A 78 -6.12 0.15 12.05
CA GLY A 78 -7.08 -0.89 11.74
C GLY A 78 -7.01 -1.40 10.31
N PHE A 79 -6.03 -0.95 9.52
CA PHE A 79 -5.90 -1.39 8.13
C PHE A 79 -4.49 -1.89 7.81
N ASP A 80 -4.44 -2.95 7.01
CA ASP A 80 -3.22 -3.40 6.34
C ASP A 80 -3.33 -2.98 4.88
N VAL A 81 -2.25 -2.43 4.35
CA VAL A 81 -2.20 -2.00 2.95
C VAL A 81 -0.97 -2.62 2.31
N VAL A 82 -1.15 -3.28 1.18
CA VAL A 82 -0.04 -3.79 0.38
C VAL A 82 -0.02 -3.04 -0.94
N VAL A 83 1.16 -2.51 -1.27
CA VAL A 83 1.37 -1.76 -2.51
C VAL A 83 2.23 -2.60 -3.45
N VAL A 84 1.71 -2.85 -4.65
CA VAL A 84 2.44 -3.55 -5.70
C VAL A 84 2.79 -2.53 -6.78
N PRO A 85 4.03 -2.04 -6.80
CA PRO A 85 4.40 -0.96 -7.74
C PRO A 85 4.42 -1.43 -9.18
N LYS A 86 4.02 -0.55 -10.08
CA LYS A 86 4.14 -0.74 -11.53
C LYS A 86 5.42 -0.05 -12.00
N ARG A 87 5.91 -0.47 -13.17
CA ARG A 87 7.15 0.09 -13.70
C ARG A 87 7.07 1.60 -13.89
N GLU A 88 5.91 2.11 -14.26
CA GLU A 88 5.69 3.53 -14.46
C GLU A 88 6.02 4.35 -13.22
N MET A 89 5.95 3.74 -12.03
CA MET A 89 6.27 4.44 -10.79
C MET A 89 7.72 4.93 -10.76
N LEU A 90 8.62 4.25 -11.46
CA LEU A 90 10.04 4.57 -11.38
C LEU A 90 10.40 5.91 -12.02
N ASP A 91 9.55 6.42 -12.87
CA ASP A 91 9.84 7.61 -13.66
C ASP A 91 8.97 8.81 -13.32
N ILE A 92 8.24 8.76 -12.21
CA ILE A 92 7.34 9.85 -11.85
C ILE A 92 7.89 10.65 -10.68
N THR A 93 7.33 11.83 -10.48
CA THR A 93 7.69 12.66 -9.34
C THR A 93 7.05 12.10 -8.07
N LEU A 94 7.65 12.44 -6.94
CA LEU A 94 7.11 12.03 -5.65
C LEU A 94 5.71 12.62 -5.44
N THR A 95 5.49 13.84 -5.89
CA THR A 95 4.19 14.50 -5.77
C THR A 95 3.11 13.73 -6.53
N ALA A 96 3.41 13.28 -7.75
CA ALA A 96 2.45 12.53 -8.56
C ALA A 96 2.15 11.17 -7.93
N LEU A 97 3.19 10.52 -7.40
CA LEU A 97 3.02 9.24 -6.72
C LEU A 97 2.16 9.39 -5.47
N GLU A 98 2.41 10.44 -4.69
CA GLU A 98 1.65 10.69 -3.48
C GLU A 98 0.17 10.90 -3.78
N ALA A 99 -0.13 11.66 -4.82
CA ALA A 99 -1.52 11.91 -5.22
C ALA A 99 -2.23 10.62 -5.59
N ASP A 100 -1.56 9.76 -6.37
CA ASP A 100 -2.13 8.48 -6.77
C ASP A 100 -2.32 7.56 -5.57
N TYR A 101 -1.36 7.53 -4.67
CA TYR A 101 -1.39 6.72 -3.47
C TYR A 101 -2.58 7.12 -2.59
N ARG A 102 -2.74 8.42 -2.32
CA ARG A 102 -3.84 8.91 -1.50
C ARG A 102 -5.19 8.58 -2.11
N ASN A 103 -5.31 8.77 -3.41
CA ASN A 103 -6.56 8.47 -4.11
C ASN A 103 -6.89 6.98 -4.00
N SER A 104 -5.91 6.12 -4.19
CA SER A 104 -6.10 4.67 -4.11
C SER A 104 -6.50 4.24 -2.70
N LEU A 105 -5.83 4.79 -1.67
CA LEU A 105 -6.17 4.48 -0.29
C LEU A 105 -7.58 4.92 0.05
N GLU A 106 -7.96 6.11 -0.37
CA GLU A 106 -9.28 6.63 -0.08
C GLU A 106 -10.35 5.74 -0.69
N ARG A 107 -10.15 5.31 -1.93
CA ARG A 107 -11.09 4.38 -2.57
C ARG A 107 -11.16 3.06 -1.84
N GLY A 108 -10.02 2.55 -1.39
CA GLY A 108 -9.96 1.29 -0.66
C GLY A 108 -10.65 1.38 0.69
N PHE A 109 -10.40 2.44 1.44
CA PHE A 109 -11.04 2.63 2.75
C PHE A 109 -12.54 2.81 2.59
N ARG A 110 -12.97 3.54 1.57
CA ARG A 110 -14.38 3.76 1.30
C ARG A 110 -15.09 2.44 1.04
N SER A 111 -14.44 1.55 0.31
CA SER A 111 -14.99 0.23 0.01
C SER A 111 -15.09 -0.66 1.24
N ARG A 112 -14.33 -0.36 2.29
CA ARG A 112 -14.29 -1.16 3.52
C ARG A 112 -15.16 -0.60 4.63
N ARG A 113 -15.84 0.54 4.40
CA ARG A 113 -16.72 1.10 5.43
C ARG A 113 -17.89 0.17 5.70
N PRO A 114 -18.46 0.25 6.91
CA PRO A 114 -19.60 -0.60 7.26
C PRO A 114 -20.71 -0.56 6.23
N GLY A 115 -21.01 0.62 5.69
CA GLY A 115 -22.01 0.75 4.65
C GLY A 115 -21.65 -0.03 3.39
N GLY A 116 -20.39 -0.04 3.02
CA GLY A 116 -19.92 -0.81 1.89
C GLY A 116 -20.01 -2.29 2.12
N ALA A 117 -19.77 -2.70 3.35
CA ALA A 117 -19.86 -4.12 3.71
C ALA A 117 -21.28 -4.62 3.61
N SER A 118 -22.24 -3.77 3.74
CA SER A 118 -23.64 -4.18 3.71
C SER A 118 -24.17 -4.43 2.31
N ARG A 119 -23.38 -4.29 1.30
CA ARG A 119 -23.80 -4.58 -0.06
C ARG A 119 -23.88 -6.09 -0.29
N LEU A 120 -24.55 -6.69 0.44
CA LEU A 120 -24.67 -8.14 0.40
C LEU A 120 -25.88 -8.59 -0.36
#